data_ad4ec2f106c3b443667912b106045aff
#
_entry.id   ad4ec2f106c3b443667912b106045aff
#
_cell.length_a   1.000
_cell.length_b   1.000
_cell.length_c   1.000
_cell.angle_alpha   90.00
_cell.angle_beta   90.00
_cell.angle_gamma   90.00
#
_symmetry.space_group_name_H-M   'P 1'
#
loop_
_entity.id
_entity.type
_entity.pdbx_description
1 polymer ?
#
loop_
_entity_poly.entity_id
_entity_poly.type
_entity_poly.pdbx_seq_one_letter_code
_entity_poly.pdbx_strand_id
1 'polypeptide(L)'
;MSTIHLFPRVFASLDGGSTQDIVARRAVAIAAANNADLLFGHVVDSVPYEANGADFDALCESRKEQLEADLADILEEARKNPDIKSVDLQVRAGRITDTLTEQLIEPFKPDLVICGERGLSNMQYAFVGSVSKYLIRTVRCDVHVVKA
;
A
#
# COMPACT_ATOMS: atom_id res chain seq x y z
N MET A 1 -0.86 -26.55 19.23
CA MET A 1 -1.03 -26.57 17.76
C MET A 1 -0.19 -25.47 17.15
N SER A 2 0.76 -25.80 16.32
CA SER A 2 1.57 -24.78 15.67
C SER A 2 0.82 -24.18 14.48
N THR A 3 0.81 -22.85 14.39
CA THR A 3 0.25 -22.14 13.25
C THR A 3 1.40 -21.67 12.37
N ILE A 4 1.31 -21.98 11.09
CA ILE A 4 2.32 -21.54 10.12
C ILE A 4 1.93 -20.14 9.64
N HIS A 5 2.80 -19.18 9.88
CA HIS A 5 2.61 -17.82 9.40
C HIS A 5 3.60 -17.55 8.27
N LEU A 6 3.09 -17.58 7.03
CA LEU A 6 3.92 -17.40 5.83
C LEU A 6 4.34 -15.95 5.63
N PHE A 7 3.54 -15.01 6.12
CA PHE A 7 3.73 -13.59 5.86
C PHE A 7 3.75 -12.78 7.14
N PRO A 8 4.83 -12.84 7.93
CA PRO A 8 4.93 -12.04 9.16
C PRO A 8 4.94 -10.52 8.94
N ARG A 9 5.27 -10.07 7.74
CA ARG A 9 5.30 -8.65 7.41
C ARG A 9 4.57 -8.44 6.08
N VAL A 10 3.46 -7.72 6.14
CA VAL A 10 2.58 -7.49 4.98
C VAL A 10 2.58 -6.00 4.63
N PHE A 11 2.88 -5.69 3.39
CA PHE A 11 2.82 -4.33 2.84
C PHE A 11 1.67 -4.23 1.87
N ALA A 12 0.82 -3.20 2.03
CA ALA A 12 -0.27 -2.91 1.11
C ALA A 12 -0.01 -1.59 0.40
N SER A 13 0.08 -1.64 -0.93
CA SER A 13 0.28 -0.46 -1.76
C SER A 13 -1.09 0.14 -2.09
N LEU A 14 -1.36 1.33 -1.56
CA LEU A 14 -2.59 2.07 -1.81
C LEU A 14 -2.33 3.11 -2.90
N ASP A 15 -3.21 3.20 -3.85
CA ASP A 15 -3.08 4.12 -4.98
C ASP A 15 -3.98 5.35 -4.88
N GLY A 16 -4.84 5.39 -3.87
CA GLY A 16 -5.83 6.47 -3.71
C GLY A 16 -7.04 6.35 -4.62
N GLY A 17 -7.13 5.27 -5.40
CA GLY A 17 -8.20 5.07 -6.36
C GLY A 17 -9.45 4.42 -5.78
N SER A 18 -10.42 4.16 -6.64
CA SER A 18 -11.72 3.62 -6.23
C SER A 18 -11.65 2.19 -5.70
N THR A 19 -10.57 1.47 -5.98
CA THR A 19 -10.41 0.08 -5.55
C THR A 19 -9.54 -0.07 -4.30
N GLN A 20 -9.06 1.03 -3.72
CA GLN A 20 -8.17 0.95 -2.56
C GLN A 20 -8.83 0.28 -1.36
N ASP A 21 -10.15 0.43 -1.18
CA ASP A 21 -10.87 -0.22 -0.09
C ASP A 21 -10.75 -1.73 -0.17
N ILE A 22 -10.88 -2.29 -1.36
CA ILE A 22 -10.77 -3.73 -1.57
C ILE A 22 -9.36 -4.21 -1.25
N VAL A 23 -8.35 -3.46 -1.70
CA VAL A 23 -6.96 -3.77 -1.41
C VAL A 23 -6.70 -3.72 0.10
N ALA A 24 -7.18 -2.67 0.75
CA ALA A 24 -6.98 -2.49 2.19
C ALA A 24 -7.66 -3.61 3.00
N ARG A 25 -8.89 -3.97 2.65
CA ARG A 25 -9.60 -5.06 3.33
C ARG A 25 -8.91 -6.41 3.15
N ARG A 26 -8.40 -6.66 1.95
CA ARG A 26 -7.66 -7.88 1.68
C ARG A 26 -6.38 -7.94 2.52
N ALA A 27 -5.69 -6.81 2.62
CA ALA A 27 -4.48 -6.70 3.42
C ALA A 27 -4.73 -6.97 4.90
N VAL A 28 -5.82 -6.41 5.44
CA VAL A 28 -6.21 -6.65 6.83
C VAL A 28 -6.50 -8.13 7.07
N ALA A 29 -7.25 -8.75 6.18
CA ALA A 29 -7.58 -10.18 6.32
C ALA A 29 -6.34 -11.07 6.30
N ILE A 30 -5.41 -10.79 5.39
CA ILE A 30 -4.18 -11.57 5.28
C ILE A 30 -3.25 -11.31 6.48
N ALA A 31 -3.14 -10.06 6.91
CA ALA A 31 -2.33 -9.72 8.09
C ALA A 31 -2.86 -10.40 9.34
N ALA A 32 -4.18 -10.42 9.54
CA ALA A 32 -4.79 -11.09 10.67
C ALA A 32 -4.55 -12.61 10.64
N ALA A 33 -4.64 -13.22 9.46
CA ALA A 33 -4.39 -14.65 9.31
C ALA A 33 -2.94 -15.04 9.57
N ASN A 34 -2.00 -14.09 9.47
CA ASN A 34 -0.58 -14.32 9.62
C ASN A 34 0.02 -13.69 10.88
N ASN A 35 -0.78 -13.10 11.74
CA ASN A 35 -0.32 -12.36 12.90
C ASN A 35 0.79 -11.38 12.54
N ALA A 36 0.58 -10.58 11.51
CA ALA A 36 1.60 -9.81 10.83
C ALA A 36 1.72 -8.37 11.34
N ASP A 37 2.88 -7.77 11.08
CA ASP A 37 3.02 -6.32 11.01
C ASP A 37 2.46 -5.88 9.67
N LEU A 38 1.55 -4.91 9.67
CA LEU A 38 0.89 -4.41 8.46
C LEU A 38 1.27 -2.95 8.22
N LEU A 39 1.82 -2.69 7.04
CA LEU A 39 2.11 -1.33 6.60
C LEU A 39 1.30 -1.01 5.36
N PHE A 40 0.48 0.04 5.44
CA PHE A 40 -0.13 0.66 4.28
C PHE A 40 0.78 1.75 3.76
N GLY A 41 1.09 1.73 2.48
CA GLY A 41 1.95 2.73 1.86
C GLY A 41 1.28 3.39 0.66
N HIS A 42 1.53 4.68 0.51
CA HIS A 42 1.04 5.46 -0.62
C HIS A 42 2.11 6.44 -1.07
N VAL A 43 2.27 6.60 -2.38
CA VAL A 43 3.20 7.56 -2.97
C VAL A 43 2.40 8.64 -3.68
N VAL A 44 2.66 9.90 -3.31
CA VAL A 44 2.17 11.06 -4.05
C VAL A 44 3.14 11.27 -5.20
N ASP A 45 2.63 11.20 -6.44
CA ASP A 45 3.45 11.45 -7.63
C ASP A 45 3.93 12.89 -7.63
N SER A 46 5.24 13.09 -7.55
CA SER A 46 5.84 14.43 -7.51
C SER A 46 5.89 15.11 -8.86
N VAL A 47 5.84 14.35 -9.95
CA VAL A 47 6.06 14.86 -11.30
C VAL A 47 5.14 16.05 -11.65
N PRO A 48 3.82 15.99 -11.36
CA PRO A 48 2.93 17.13 -11.65
C PRO A 48 3.26 18.40 -10.88
N TYR A 49 4.02 18.31 -9.78
CA TYR A 49 4.28 19.41 -8.86
C TYR A 49 5.71 19.94 -8.93
N GLU A 50 6.61 19.29 -9.65
CA GLU A 50 8.04 19.64 -9.65
C GLU A 50 8.30 21.06 -10.15
N ALA A 51 7.51 21.55 -11.10
CA ALA A 51 7.66 22.87 -11.68
C ALA A 51 7.06 24.01 -10.82
N ASN A 52 6.31 23.68 -9.77
CA ASN A 52 5.51 24.64 -9.01
C ASN A 52 6.08 24.98 -7.64
N GLY A 53 7.23 24.46 -7.29
CA GLY A 53 7.82 24.68 -5.97
C GLY A 53 6.95 24.20 -4.81
N ALA A 54 6.21 23.10 -5.03
CA ALA A 54 5.28 22.58 -4.04
C ALA A 54 6.02 22.08 -2.79
N ASP A 55 5.38 22.25 -1.64
CA ASP A 55 5.83 21.67 -0.38
C ASP A 55 5.40 20.21 -0.33
N PHE A 56 6.32 19.30 -0.61
CA PHE A 56 6.04 17.87 -0.65
C PHE A 56 5.70 17.28 0.71
N ASP A 57 6.27 17.82 1.79
CA ASP A 57 5.94 17.38 3.14
C ASP A 57 4.48 17.72 3.46
N ALA A 58 4.04 18.91 3.10
CA ALA A 58 2.64 19.31 3.28
C ALA A 58 1.69 18.47 2.43
N LEU A 59 2.08 18.14 1.20
CA LEU A 59 1.28 17.26 0.34
C LEU A 59 1.14 15.85 0.92
N CYS A 60 2.22 15.31 1.45
CA CYS A 60 2.20 13.99 2.08
C CYS A 60 1.31 13.99 3.32
N GLU A 61 1.41 15.03 4.15
CA GLU A 61 0.59 15.16 5.35
C GLU A 61 -0.89 15.25 5.01
N SER A 62 -1.23 16.08 4.05
CA SER A 62 -2.60 16.24 3.58
C SER A 62 -3.16 14.92 3.00
N ARG A 63 -2.36 14.23 2.21
CA ARG A 63 -2.78 12.96 1.63
C ARG A 63 -2.94 11.88 2.70
N LYS A 64 -2.06 11.87 3.70
CA LYS A 64 -2.17 10.93 4.82
C LYS A 64 -3.46 11.16 5.59
N GLU A 65 -3.78 12.41 5.89
CA GLU A 65 -5.04 12.75 6.56
C GLU A 65 -6.25 12.29 5.75
N GLN A 66 -6.21 12.48 4.44
CA GLN A 66 -7.28 12.05 3.56
C GLN A 66 -7.45 10.53 3.57
N LEU A 67 -6.34 9.80 3.49
CA LEU A 67 -6.38 8.34 3.54
C LEU A 67 -6.88 7.82 4.89
N GLU A 68 -6.45 8.45 5.98
CA GLU A 68 -6.95 8.12 7.33
C GLU A 68 -8.46 8.32 7.41
N ALA A 69 -9.00 9.35 6.78
CA ALA A 69 -10.44 9.60 6.74
C ALA A 69 -11.17 8.61 5.82
N ASP A 70 -10.65 8.41 4.63
CA ASP A 70 -11.28 7.54 3.63
C ASP A 70 -11.31 6.07 4.07
N LEU A 71 -10.31 5.64 4.80
CA LEU A 71 -10.16 4.26 5.25
C LEU A 71 -10.39 4.11 6.75
N ALA A 72 -11.08 5.07 7.37
CA ALA A 72 -11.20 5.13 8.83
C ALA A 72 -11.73 3.83 9.44
N ASP A 73 -12.77 3.25 8.88
CA ASP A 73 -13.37 2.01 9.40
C ASP A 73 -12.40 0.84 9.28
N ILE A 74 -11.71 0.75 8.16
CA ILE A 74 -10.75 -0.35 7.90
C ILE A 74 -9.55 -0.23 8.83
N LEU A 75 -9.01 0.96 8.97
CA LEU A 75 -7.85 1.21 9.84
C LEU A 75 -8.20 0.99 11.31
N GLU A 76 -9.38 1.44 11.74
CA GLU A 76 -9.84 1.20 13.11
C GLU A 76 -9.98 -0.28 13.39
N GLU A 77 -10.62 -1.01 12.50
CA GLU A 77 -10.77 -2.47 12.63
C GLU A 77 -9.41 -3.16 12.72
N ALA A 78 -8.48 -2.77 11.85
CA ALA A 78 -7.14 -3.34 11.84
C ALA A 78 -6.37 -3.06 13.13
N ARG A 79 -6.44 -1.81 13.62
CA ARG A 79 -5.74 -1.40 14.84
C ARG A 79 -6.28 -2.06 16.10
N LYS A 80 -7.55 -2.42 16.11
CA LYS A 80 -8.19 -3.12 17.23
C LYS A 80 -8.07 -4.64 17.14
N ASN A 81 -7.64 -5.16 16.00
CA ASN A 81 -7.58 -6.60 15.78
C ASN A 81 -6.40 -7.20 16.56
N PRO A 82 -6.67 -8.11 17.53
CA PRO A 82 -5.59 -8.70 18.34
C PRO A 82 -4.68 -9.64 17.55
N ASP A 83 -5.10 -10.06 16.37
CA ASP A 83 -4.33 -10.97 15.51
C ASP A 83 -3.36 -10.22 14.59
N ILE A 84 -3.37 -8.89 14.60
CA ILE A 84 -2.43 -8.07 13.84
C ILE A 84 -1.46 -7.42 14.81
N LYS A 85 -0.16 -7.64 14.61
CA LYS A 85 0.87 -7.15 15.52
C LYS A 85 0.97 -5.63 15.54
N SER A 86 0.98 -5.02 14.36
CA SER A 86 1.08 -3.57 14.23
C SER A 86 0.43 -3.12 12.94
N VAL A 87 -0.06 -1.90 12.95
CA VAL A 87 -0.64 -1.26 11.76
C VAL A 87 -0.06 0.14 11.65
N ASP A 88 0.47 0.47 10.49
CA ASP A 88 1.00 1.79 10.20
C ASP A 88 0.58 2.22 8.79
N LEU A 89 0.53 3.52 8.57
CA LEU A 89 0.24 4.14 7.29
C LEU A 89 1.33 5.18 7.01
N GLN A 90 2.04 5.02 5.90
CA GLN A 90 3.10 5.94 5.51
C GLN A 90 2.85 6.49 4.11
N VAL A 91 3.06 7.78 3.95
CA VAL A 91 2.91 8.48 2.67
C VAL A 91 4.24 9.17 2.34
N ARG A 92 4.69 9.00 1.12
CA ARG A 92 5.91 9.63 0.61
C ARG A 92 5.61 10.31 -0.72
N ALA A 93 6.43 11.29 -1.09
CA ALA A 93 6.31 11.96 -2.38
C ALA A 93 7.56 11.68 -3.21
N GLY A 94 7.38 11.48 -4.51
CA GLY A 94 8.46 11.20 -5.44
C GLY A 94 7.95 10.57 -6.70
N ARG A 95 8.86 9.99 -7.47
CA ARG A 95 8.47 9.15 -8.60
C ARG A 95 7.91 7.86 -8.05
N ILE A 96 6.73 7.46 -8.55
CA ILE A 96 5.93 6.42 -7.91
C ILE A 96 6.72 5.13 -7.66
N THR A 97 7.30 4.54 -8.70
CA THR A 97 7.94 3.23 -8.57
C THR A 97 9.21 3.28 -7.71
N ASP A 98 10.05 4.28 -7.93
CA ASP A 98 11.29 4.41 -7.17
C ASP A 98 11.03 4.69 -5.70
N THR A 99 10.10 5.59 -5.41
CA THR A 99 9.75 5.96 -4.04
C THR A 99 9.11 4.80 -3.30
N LEU A 100 8.22 4.08 -3.98
CA LEU A 100 7.54 2.92 -3.41
C LEU A 100 8.54 1.85 -2.99
N THR A 101 9.50 1.52 -3.85
CA THR A 101 10.51 0.52 -3.52
C THR A 101 11.54 1.02 -2.52
N GLU A 102 12.15 2.16 -2.77
CA GLU A 102 13.30 2.61 -1.98
C GLU A 102 12.92 3.16 -0.60
N GLN A 103 11.78 3.84 -0.50
CA GLN A 103 11.40 4.52 0.73
C GLN A 103 10.36 3.78 1.57
N LEU A 104 9.60 2.88 0.99
CA LEU A 104 8.53 2.17 1.68
C LEU A 104 8.79 0.67 1.78
N ILE A 105 8.99 0.00 0.65
CA ILE A 105 9.11 -1.45 0.63
C ILE A 105 10.45 -1.93 1.19
N GLU A 106 11.57 -1.43 0.68
CA GLU A 106 12.89 -1.88 1.14
C GLU A 106 13.14 -1.66 2.63
N PRO A 107 12.79 -0.50 3.21
CA PRO A 107 12.97 -0.33 4.66
C PRO A 107 12.08 -1.24 5.49
N PHE A 108 10.87 -1.52 5.01
CA PHE A 108 9.93 -2.39 5.74
C PHE A 108 10.28 -3.86 5.63
N LYS A 109 10.89 -4.29 4.53
CA LYS A 109 11.26 -5.69 4.25
C LYS A 109 10.06 -6.64 4.39
N PRO A 110 9.03 -6.48 3.55
CA PRO A 110 7.84 -7.32 3.63
C PRO A 110 8.10 -8.73 3.15
N ASP A 111 7.29 -9.65 3.63
CA ASP A 111 7.20 -11.02 3.12
C ASP A 111 6.14 -11.13 2.03
N LEU A 112 5.21 -10.19 2.01
CA LEU A 112 4.16 -10.11 1.00
C LEU A 112 3.86 -8.66 0.69
N VAL A 113 3.75 -8.34 -0.60
CA VAL A 113 3.26 -7.05 -1.09
C VAL A 113 1.89 -7.27 -1.72
N ILE A 114 0.91 -6.48 -1.30
CA ILE A 114 -0.45 -6.52 -1.85
C ILE A 114 -0.68 -5.23 -2.62
N CYS A 115 -1.17 -5.33 -3.83
CA CYS A 115 -1.50 -4.18 -4.66
C CYS A 115 -2.77 -4.45 -5.46
N GLY A 116 -3.36 -3.40 -6.00
CA GLY A 116 -4.49 -3.53 -6.92
C GLY A 116 -4.01 -3.86 -8.33
N GLU A 117 -4.90 -4.45 -9.10
CA GLU A 117 -4.63 -4.75 -10.51
C GLU A 117 -4.37 -3.48 -11.31
N ARG A 118 -5.07 -2.39 -10.96
CA ARG A 118 -4.97 -1.09 -11.64
C ARG A 118 -4.86 0.03 -10.62
N GLY A 119 -4.14 1.10 -11.01
CA GLY A 119 -4.04 2.30 -10.20
C GLY A 119 -5.08 3.35 -10.56
N LEU A 120 -4.76 4.60 -10.23
CA LEU A 120 -5.61 5.77 -10.48
C LEU A 120 -5.88 6.07 -11.95
N SER A 121 -5.09 5.51 -12.85
CA SER A 121 -5.27 5.81 -14.27
C SER A 121 -6.64 5.31 -14.74
N ASN A 122 -7.40 6.17 -15.40
CA ASN A 122 -8.67 5.84 -16.03
C ASN A 122 -8.47 4.92 -17.24
N MET A 123 -7.49 4.05 -17.19
CA MET A 123 -7.23 3.14 -18.29
C MET A 123 -8.33 2.10 -18.35
N GLN A 124 -9.16 2.21 -19.36
CA GLN A 124 -10.26 1.30 -19.64
C GLN A 124 -9.78 -0.04 -20.22
N TYR A 125 -8.48 -0.29 -20.16
CA TYR A 125 -7.89 -1.48 -20.76
C TYR A 125 -7.80 -2.59 -19.73
N ALA A 126 -8.12 -3.79 -20.14
CA ALA A 126 -8.13 -4.98 -19.30
C ALA A 126 -6.72 -5.56 -19.12
N PHE A 127 -5.78 -4.76 -18.59
CA PHE A 127 -4.45 -5.26 -18.29
C PHE A 127 -3.96 -4.73 -16.95
N VAL A 128 -3.00 -5.43 -16.38
CA VAL A 128 -2.39 -5.09 -15.11
C VAL A 128 -1.70 -3.73 -15.23
N GLY A 129 -1.90 -2.83 -14.24
CA GLY A 129 -1.31 -1.51 -14.22
C GLY A 129 0.22 -1.54 -14.16
N SER A 130 0.84 -0.42 -14.52
CA SER A 130 2.30 -0.29 -14.55
C SER A 130 2.95 -0.55 -13.20
N VAL A 131 2.34 -0.08 -12.12
CA VAL A 131 2.87 -0.28 -10.77
C VAL A 131 2.84 -1.76 -10.38
N SER A 132 1.72 -2.45 -10.64
CA SER A 132 1.61 -3.88 -10.36
C SER A 132 2.65 -4.69 -11.11
N LYS A 133 2.83 -4.40 -12.39
CA LYS A 133 3.86 -5.06 -13.20
C LYS A 133 5.26 -4.82 -12.66
N TYR A 134 5.53 -3.58 -12.26
CA TYR A 134 6.82 -3.22 -11.69
C TYR A 134 7.08 -3.98 -10.40
N LEU A 135 6.10 -4.06 -9.51
CA LEU A 135 6.24 -4.78 -8.26
C LEU A 135 6.48 -6.27 -8.47
N ILE A 136 5.72 -6.90 -9.37
CA ILE A 136 5.91 -8.32 -9.69
C ILE A 136 7.33 -8.62 -10.14
N ARG A 137 7.95 -7.71 -10.90
CA ARG A 137 9.29 -7.92 -11.44
C ARG A 137 10.41 -7.56 -10.47
N THR A 138 10.16 -6.65 -9.54
CA THR A 138 11.22 -5.97 -8.80
C THR A 138 11.33 -6.39 -7.36
N VAL A 139 10.20 -6.62 -6.67
CA VAL A 139 10.26 -6.98 -5.25
C VAL A 139 10.73 -8.43 -5.09
N ARG A 140 11.39 -8.69 -3.96
CA ARG A 140 12.00 -10.00 -3.69
C ARG A 140 11.06 -10.96 -2.99
N CYS A 141 9.89 -10.50 -2.60
CA CYS A 141 8.90 -11.31 -1.91
C CYS A 141 7.72 -11.61 -2.82
N ASP A 142 6.76 -12.35 -2.29
CA ASP A 142 5.52 -12.64 -3.02
C ASP A 142 4.70 -11.37 -3.23
N VAL A 143 3.96 -11.36 -4.33
CA VAL A 143 3.06 -10.25 -4.67
C VAL A 143 1.65 -10.80 -4.88
N HIS A 144 0.71 -10.22 -4.16
CA HIS A 144 -0.71 -10.54 -4.29
C HIS A 144 -1.39 -9.38 -5.01
N VAL A 145 -1.93 -9.64 -6.20
CA VAL A 145 -2.62 -8.63 -7.00
C VAL A 145 -4.13 -8.82 -6.81
N VAL A 146 -4.77 -7.80 -6.27
CA VAL A 146 -6.22 -7.82 -6.01
C VAL A 146 -6.95 -7.36 -7.25
N LYS A 147 -7.83 -8.20 -7.74
CA LYS A 147 -8.70 -7.86 -8.87
C LYS A 147 -9.96 -7.19 -8.35
N ALA A 148 -10.35 -6.15 -9.03
CA ALA A 148 -11.55 -5.40 -8.65
C ALA A 148 -12.52 -5.27 -9.81
#